data_52c880788962f2c70b8a3d609cbaf59d
#
_entry.id   52c880788962f2c70b8a3d609cbaf59d
#
_cell.length_a   1.000
_cell.length_b   1.000
_cell.length_c   1.000
_cell.angle_alpha   90.00
_cell.angle_beta   90.00
_cell.angle_gamma   90.00
#
_symmetry.space_group_name_H-M   'P 1'
#
loop_
_entity.id
_entity.type
_entity.pdbx_description
1 polymer ?
#
loop_
_entity_poly.entity_id
_entity_poly.type
_entity_poly.pdbx_seq_one_letter_code
_entity_poly.pdbx_strand_id
1 'polypeptide(L)'
;MRFGITPIDVDNIANVLQNEKGLGSFLDFRFSDIILEAIEKGYQHCEITLDLFQILPISINEEERKIFKNFRKEYDLTYSAHFPIWSIELVSPNKFIREASVQSLIDSYKTFKFLEPDIEVFVLHPSGAFAAELMRMDIEPRYKEFVANLFVTFAVSSIKKLVKETRIDKSKIAIENIDFPFQKTLDIIKKLKGPKLCIDTAHFLGGYSGDVDLVEITEKNLDITSEIHLQDFNAGGGADHAALGTGKNFPVKFLKIIHEYDFKGPIVFELTFQQAKESIQFIKNHVPEIKVPAIKN
;
A
#
# COMPACT_ATOMS: atom_id res chain seq x y z
N MET A 1 4.83 -17.27 2.52
CA MET A 1 4.49 -15.89 2.96
C MET A 1 5.77 -15.15 3.30
N ARG A 2 5.94 -13.92 2.84
CA ARG A 2 7.04 -13.04 3.23
C ARG A 2 6.45 -11.83 3.94
N PHE A 3 6.94 -11.56 5.14
CA PHE A 3 6.51 -10.40 5.89
C PHE A 3 7.43 -9.22 5.58
N GLY A 4 6.82 -8.10 5.26
CA GLY A 4 7.46 -6.83 4.93
C GLY A 4 6.98 -5.71 5.83
N ILE A 5 7.57 -4.55 5.61
CA ILE A 5 7.19 -3.32 6.28
C ILE A 5 7.30 -2.16 5.31
N THR A 6 6.43 -1.17 5.44
CA THR A 6 6.64 0.17 4.90
C THR A 6 7.49 0.92 5.92
N PRO A 7 8.80 1.09 5.70
CA PRO A 7 9.73 1.47 6.77
C PRO A 7 9.67 2.96 7.15
N ILE A 8 8.80 3.72 6.50
CA ILE A 8 8.65 5.15 6.76
C ILE A 8 7.25 5.41 7.29
N ASP A 9 7.18 5.92 8.51
CA ASP A 9 5.98 6.46 9.10
C ASP A 9 6.04 8.00 9.21
N VAL A 10 4.87 8.59 9.48
CA VAL A 10 4.74 10.06 9.64
C VAL A 10 5.57 10.57 10.82
N ASP A 11 5.75 9.76 11.87
CA ASP A 11 6.53 10.14 13.05
C ASP A 11 8.01 10.23 12.73
N ASN A 12 8.53 9.34 11.89
CA ASN A 12 9.90 9.41 11.40
C ASN A 12 10.14 10.67 10.57
N ILE A 13 9.19 11.02 9.70
CA ILE A 13 9.26 12.26 8.92
C ILE A 13 9.17 13.49 9.85
N ALA A 14 8.27 13.48 10.82
CA ALA A 14 8.11 14.55 11.80
C ALA A 14 9.39 14.73 12.65
N ASN A 15 10.02 13.64 13.06
CA ASN A 15 11.29 13.67 13.82
C ASN A 15 12.44 14.26 12.98
N VAL A 16 12.50 13.93 11.70
CA VAL A 16 13.48 14.54 10.78
C VAL A 16 13.23 16.04 10.62
N LEU A 17 11.96 16.47 10.55
CA LEU A 17 11.57 17.89 10.44
C LEU A 17 11.81 18.69 11.72
N GLN A 18 11.67 18.09 12.90
CA GLN A 18 11.83 18.72 14.20
C GLN A 18 13.28 18.81 14.68
N ASN A 19 14.18 18.14 13.99
CA ASN A 19 15.60 18.16 14.29
C ASN A 19 16.18 19.58 14.12
N GLU A 20 17.21 19.95 14.90
CA GLU A 20 17.80 21.30 14.93
C GLU A 20 18.29 21.80 13.56
N LYS A 21 18.56 20.89 12.62
CA LYS A 21 18.93 21.22 11.24
C LYS A 21 17.73 21.58 10.35
N GLY A 22 16.50 21.37 10.80
CA GLY A 22 15.29 21.67 10.05
C GLY A 22 15.30 21.02 8.63
N LEU A 23 14.87 21.76 7.61
CA LEU A 23 14.87 21.29 6.22
C LEU A 23 16.26 20.84 5.71
N GLY A 24 17.35 21.30 6.32
CA GLY A 24 18.71 20.88 5.97
C GLY A 24 18.97 19.39 6.26
N SER A 25 18.24 18.79 7.20
CA SER A 25 18.36 17.37 7.50
C SER A 25 17.89 16.46 6.36
N PHE A 26 17.00 16.94 5.48
CA PHE A 26 16.59 16.20 4.28
C PHE A 26 17.68 16.09 3.23
N LEU A 27 18.66 16.98 3.22
CA LEU A 27 19.80 16.90 2.29
C LEU A 27 20.74 15.75 2.67
N ASP A 28 20.75 15.39 3.95
CA ASP A 28 21.54 14.27 4.48
C ASP A 28 20.72 12.96 4.56
N PHE A 29 19.40 13.02 4.26
CA PHE A 29 18.50 11.87 4.35
C PHE A 29 18.83 10.86 3.25
N ARG A 30 19.08 9.62 3.68
CA ARG A 30 19.28 8.49 2.77
C ARG A 30 18.17 7.48 2.99
N PHE A 31 17.39 7.27 1.96
CA PHE A 31 16.33 6.27 1.99
C PHE A 31 16.88 4.86 2.24
N SER A 32 18.07 4.58 1.73
CA SER A 32 18.78 3.32 1.96
C SER A 32 19.05 3.02 3.44
N ASP A 33 19.23 4.03 4.30
CA ASP A 33 19.49 3.82 5.72
C ASP A 33 18.26 3.24 6.43
N ILE A 34 17.07 3.70 6.03
CA ILE A 34 15.80 3.20 6.58
C ILE A 34 15.52 1.76 6.11
N ILE A 35 15.83 1.45 4.85
CA ILE A 35 15.74 0.08 4.35
C ILE A 35 16.72 -0.83 5.10
N LEU A 36 17.95 -0.34 5.39
CA LEU A 36 18.92 -1.09 6.16
C LEU A 36 18.43 -1.37 7.58
N GLU A 37 17.80 -0.40 8.23
CA GLU A 37 17.17 -0.61 9.54
C GLU A 37 16.11 -1.71 9.50
N ALA A 38 15.25 -1.74 8.48
CA ALA A 38 14.26 -2.80 8.31
C ALA A 38 14.92 -4.18 8.14
N ILE A 39 16.01 -4.26 7.36
CA ILE A 39 16.79 -5.49 7.19
C ILE A 39 17.40 -5.94 8.54
N GLU A 40 18.02 -5.02 9.28
CA GLU A 40 18.63 -5.30 10.58
C GLU A 40 17.62 -5.79 11.60
N LYS A 41 16.39 -5.29 11.53
CA LYS A 41 15.25 -5.77 12.34
C LYS A 41 14.71 -7.13 11.88
N GLY A 42 15.12 -7.64 10.72
CA GLY A 42 14.81 -8.99 10.26
C GLY A 42 13.69 -9.08 9.21
N TYR A 43 13.28 -7.97 8.62
CA TYR A 43 12.32 -7.98 7.50
C TYR A 43 13.01 -8.42 6.20
N GLN A 44 12.29 -9.19 5.39
CA GLN A 44 12.76 -9.71 4.09
C GLN A 44 12.06 -9.05 2.90
N HIS A 45 11.17 -8.13 3.18
CA HIS A 45 10.46 -7.35 2.18
C HIS A 45 10.27 -5.91 2.68
N CYS A 46 10.44 -4.93 1.79
CA CYS A 46 10.17 -3.53 2.07
C CYS A 46 9.26 -2.96 0.98
N GLU A 47 8.20 -2.31 1.40
CA GLU A 47 7.41 -1.47 0.51
C GLU A 47 7.95 -0.05 0.51
N ILE A 48 8.17 0.49 -0.69
CA ILE A 48 8.68 1.84 -0.89
C ILE A 48 7.51 2.77 -1.17
N THR A 49 7.21 3.70 -0.25
CA THR A 49 6.21 4.74 -0.53
C THR A 49 6.79 5.82 -1.43
N LEU A 50 6.15 6.02 -2.59
CA LEU A 50 6.62 6.97 -3.59
C LEU A 50 6.18 8.41 -3.33
N ASP A 51 5.27 8.63 -2.37
CA ASP A 51 4.84 9.98 -1.95
C ASP A 51 5.99 10.87 -1.51
N LEU A 52 6.94 10.31 -0.78
CA LEU A 52 8.07 11.05 -0.22
C LEU A 52 8.88 11.80 -1.27
N PHE A 53 9.04 11.18 -2.43
CA PHE A 53 9.82 11.76 -3.54
C PHE A 53 9.07 12.88 -4.28
N GLN A 54 7.79 13.06 -3.99
CA GLN A 54 7.00 14.18 -4.50
C GLN A 54 6.88 15.32 -3.50
N ILE A 55 6.91 15.01 -2.22
CA ILE A 55 6.69 15.97 -1.13
C ILE A 55 8.00 16.58 -0.67
N LEU A 56 9.05 15.79 -0.65
CA LEU A 56 10.36 16.17 -0.15
C LEU A 56 11.36 16.33 -1.30
N PRO A 57 12.33 17.23 -1.19
CA PRO A 57 13.40 17.41 -2.18
C PRO A 57 14.44 16.28 -2.09
N ILE A 58 13.97 15.04 -2.00
CA ILE A 58 14.80 13.84 -1.92
C ILE A 58 15.09 13.37 -3.34
N SER A 59 16.34 13.09 -3.64
CA SER A 59 16.74 12.49 -4.90
C SER A 59 17.54 11.21 -4.64
N ILE A 60 17.22 10.16 -5.39
CA ILE A 60 18.02 8.92 -5.35
C ILE A 60 19.20 9.09 -6.32
N ASN A 61 20.38 9.27 -5.77
CA ASN A 61 21.61 9.37 -6.53
C ASN A 61 22.12 7.99 -7.00
N GLU A 62 23.17 7.96 -7.82
CA GLU A 62 23.72 6.70 -8.35
C GLU A 62 24.33 5.79 -7.27
N GLU A 63 24.78 6.34 -6.15
CA GLU A 63 25.30 5.57 -5.01
C GLU A 63 24.15 4.82 -4.33
N GLU A 64 23.06 5.52 -4.00
CA GLU A 64 21.88 4.89 -3.41
C GLU A 64 21.27 3.83 -4.32
N ARG A 65 21.18 4.08 -5.63
CA ARG A 65 20.70 3.09 -6.60
C ARG A 65 21.51 1.78 -6.54
N LYS A 66 22.81 1.87 -6.35
CA LYS A 66 23.68 0.69 -6.18
C LYS A 66 23.40 -0.01 -4.85
N ILE A 67 23.19 0.75 -3.76
CA ILE A 67 22.86 0.21 -2.45
C ILE A 67 21.56 -0.60 -2.50
N PHE A 68 20.50 -0.05 -3.07
CA PHE A 68 19.22 -0.76 -3.24
C PHE A 68 19.39 -2.10 -3.98
N LYS A 69 20.14 -2.10 -5.10
CA LYS A 69 20.43 -3.33 -5.85
C LYS A 69 21.27 -4.34 -5.07
N ASN A 70 22.17 -3.85 -4.21
CA ASN A 70 22.98 -4.70 -3.36
C ASN A 70 22.16 -5.35 -2.26
N PHE A 71 21.22 -4.65 -1.63
CA PHE A 71 20.32 -5.23 -0.64
C PHE A 71 19.58 -6.47 -1.17
N ARG A 72 19.13 -6.44 -2.43
CA ARG A 72 18.54 -7.61 -3.09
C ARG A 72 19.50 -8.80 -3.13
N LYS A 73 20.79 -8.55 -3.42
CA LYS A 73 21.79 -9.61 -3.60
C LYS A 73 22.35 -10.12 -2.26
N GLU A 74 22.56 -9.22 -1.32
CA GLU A 74 23.26 -9.52 -0.05
C GLU A 74 22.31 -10.09 1.00
N TYR A 75 21.06 -9.61 1.02
CA TYR A 75 20.07 -9.95 2.06
C TYR A 75 18.86 -10.70 1.54
N ASP A 76 18.80 -11.02 0.23
CA ASP A 76 17.61 -11.57 -0.44
C ASP A 76 16.35 -10.72 -0.21
N LEU A 77 16.55 -9.40 -0.07
CA LEU A 77 15.48 -8.44 0.14
C LEU A 77 14.65 -8.31 -1.14
N THR A 78 13.34 -8.33 -1.00
CA THR A 78 12.39 -8.04 -2.08
C THR A 78 11.69 -6.71 -1.85
N TYR A 79 11.11 -6.16 -2.91
CA TYR A 79 10.45 -4.85 -2.85
C TYR A 79 9.04 -4.91 -3.41
N SER A 80 8.13 -4.14 -2.81
CA SER A 80 6.98 -3.54 -3.46
C SER A 80 7.14 -2.02 -3.48
N ALA A 81 6.27 -1.34 -4.20
CA ALA A 81 6.27 0.12 -4.24
C ALA A 81 4.82 0.61 -4.21
N HIS A 82 4.53 1.49 -3.29
CA HIS A 82 3.23 2.15 -3.19
C HIS A 82 3.26 3.45 -4.01
N PHE A 83 2.38 3.55 -5.01
CA PHE A 83 2.24 4.79 -5.78
C PHE A 83 1.75 5.94 -4.88
N PRO A 84 2.09 7.19 -5.20
CA PRO A 84 1.61 8.33 -4.45
C PRO A 84 0.10 8.36 -4.30
N ILE A 85 -0.34 8.74 -3.11
CA ILE A 85 -1.75 8.89 -2.75
C ILE A 85 -2.12 10.35 -2.48
N TRP A 86 -1.19 11.13 -1.94
CA TRP A 86 -1.46 12.50 -1.55
C TRP A 86 -1.69 13.40 -2.76
N SER A 87 -2.84 14.05 -2.78
CA SER A 87 -3.27 14.90 -3.90
C SER A 87 -3.45 14.18 -5.24
N ILE A 88 -3.54 12.85 -5.23
CA ILE A 88 -3.81 12.04 -6.41
C ILE A 88 -5.32 11.77 -6.51
N GLU A 89 -5.90 12.08 -7.68
CA GLU A 89 -7.34 11.90 -7.91
C GLU A 89 -7.59 11.38 -9.33
N LEU A 90 -7.43 10.07 -9.49
CA LEU A 90 -7.56 9.39 -10.79
C LEU A 90 -8.99 9.39 -11.36
N VAL A 91 -9.96 9.68 -10.50
CA VAL A 91 -11.40 9.67 -10.86
C VAL A 91 -12.05 11.05 -10.85
N SER A 92 -11.28 12.12 -10.61
CA SER A 92 -11.82 13.49 -10.63
C SER A 92 -12.66 13.73 -11.88
N PRO A 93 -13.85 14.34 -11.77
CA PRO A 93 -14.62 14.78 -12.93
C PRO A 93 -13.88 15.87 -13.72
N ASN A 94 -12.98 16.61 -13.05
CA ASN A 94 -12.10 17.57 -13.71
C ASN A 94 -10.98 16.85 -14.45
N LYS A 95 -11.01 16.92 -15.78
CA LYS A 95 -10.02 16.29 -16.66
C LYS A 95 -8.58 16.71 -16.34
N PHE A 96 -8.34 17.98 -16.03
CA PHE A 96 -7.00 18.48 -15.76
C PHE A 96 -6.41 17.91 -14.48
N ILE A 97 -7.23 17.74 -13.43
CA ILE A 97 -6.80 17.08 -12.19
C ILE A 97 -6.47 15.60 -12.46
N ARG A 98 -7.30 14.88 -13.21
CA ARG A 98 -7.00 13.49 -13.58
C ARG A 98 -5.69 13.37 -14.36
N GLU A 99 -5.48 14.25 -15.33
CA GLU A 99 -4.25 14.23 -16.15
C GLU A 99 -3.00 14.55 -15.34
N ALA A 100 -3.09 15.52 -14.42
CA ALA A 100 -2.00 15.84 -13.50
C ALA A 100 -1.71 14.67 -12.56
N SER A 101 -2.75 14.02 -12.00
CA SER A 101 -2.60 12.83 -11.15
C SER A 101 -1.90 11.69 -11.89
N VAL A 102 -2.32 11.39 -13.13
CA VAL A 102 -1.65 10.37 -13.94
C VAL A 102 -0.19 10.73 -14.23
N GLN A 103 0.09 12.00 -14.52
CA GLN A 103 1.46 12.46 -14.78
C GLN A 103 2.33 12.30 -13.53
N SER A 104 1.80 12.61 -12.35
CA SER A 104 2.47 12.41 -11.07
C SER A 104 2.87 10.95 -10.86
N LEU A 105 1.96 10.00 -11.11
CA LEU A 105 2.27 8.56 -11.02
C LEU A 105 3.34 8.14 -12.04
N ILE A 106 3.29 8.67 -13.26
CA ILE A 106 4.29 8.38 -14.29
C ILE A 106 5.69 8.84 -13.85
N ASP A 107 5.78 10.03 -13.28
CA ASP A 107 7.06 10.59 -12.86
C ASP A 107 7.64 9.87 -11.64
N SER A 108 6.78 9.48 -10.68
CA SER A 108 7.17 8.62 -9.54
C SER A 108 7.70 7.27 -10.02
N TYR A 109 7.00 6.61 -10.93
CA TYR A 109 7.48 5.35 -11.52
C TYR A 109 8.86 5.51 -12.18
N LYS A 110 9.07 6.59 -12.96
CA LYS A 110 10.35 6.83 -13.63
C LYS A 110 11.51 7.00 -12.64
N THR A 111 11.25 7.63 -11.49
CA THR A 111 12.25 7.79 -10.43
C THR A 111 12.77 6.45 -9.93
N PHE A 112 11.90 5.45 -9.81
CA PHE A 112 12.22 4.09 -9.34
C PHE A 112 12.41 3.05 -10.44
N LYS A 113 12.38 3.46 -11.71
CA LYS A 113 12.52 2.51 -12.82
C LYS A 113 13.80 1.67 -12.79
N PHE A 114 14.85 2.16 -12.17
CA PHE A 114 16.11 1.44 -11.99
C PHE A 114 15.96 0.18 -11.12
N LEU A 115 14.94 0.14 -10.23
CA LEU A 115 14.62 -0.95 -9.33
C LEU A 115 13.45 -1.82 -9.84
N GLU A 116 12.79 -1.43 -10.91
CA GLU A 116 11.59 -2.13 -11.44
C GLU A 116 11.75 -3.64 -11.62
N PRO A 117 12.90 -4.18 -12.04
CA PRO A 117 13.10 -5.63 -12.13
C PRO A 117 12.97 -6.34 -10.77
N ASP A 118 13.32 -5.66 -9.68
CA ASP A 118 13.34 -6.21 -8.31
C ASP A 118 12.04 -5.88 -7.55
N ILE A 119 11.18 -4.99 -8.08
CA ILE A 119 9.86 -4.70 -7.52
C ILE A 119 8.88 -5.78 -7.98
N GLU A 120 8.23 -6.43 -7.01
CA GLU A 120 7.27 -7.50 -7.27
C GLU A 120 5.87 -6.96 -7.51
N VAL A 121 5.46 -5.94 -6.74
CA VAL A 121 4.13 -5.34 -6.78
C VAL A 121 4.24 -3.81 -6.76
N PHE A 122 3.37 -3.16 -7.52
CA PHE A 122 3.11 -1.73 -7.45
C PHE A 122 1.69 -1.52 -6.94
N VAL A 123 1.55 -1.11 -5.69
CA VAL A 123 0.25 -0.82 -5.09
C VAL A 123 -0.28 0.52 -5.60
N LEU A 124 -1.55 0.58 -5.91
CA LEU A 124 -2.21 1.74 -6.50
C LEU A 124 -3.61 1.94 -5.93
N HIS A 125 -3.87 3.12 -5.38
CA HIS A 125 -5.22 3.57 -5.05
C HIS A 125 -6.01 3.90 -6.32
N PRO A 126 -7.19 3.30 -6.56
CA PRO A 126 -7.97 3.57 -7.76
C PRO A 126 -8.64 4.93 -7.76
N SER A 127 -8.81 5.55 -6.59
CA SER A 127 -9.43 6.87 -6.37
C SER A 127 -8.71 7.63 -5.26
N GLY A 128 -9.13 8.86 -4.98
CA GLY A 128 -8.54 9.70 -3.94
C GLY A 128 -9.60 10.29 -3.01
N ALA A 129 -9.20 11.30 -2.22
CA ALA A 129 -10.01 11.90 -1.16
C ALA A 129 -11.34 12.51 -1.65
N PHE A 130 -11.37 13.08 -2.85
CA PHE A 130 -12.61 13.64 -3.42
C PHE A 130 -13.66 12.54 -3.65
N ALA A 131 -13.25 11.40 -4.20
CA ALA A 131 -14.16 10.29 -4.43
C ALA A 131 -14.65 9.69 -3.11
N ALA A 132 -13.77 9.54 -2.13
CA ALA A 132 -14.07 9.08 -0.79
C ALA A 132 -15.15 9.96 -0.13
N GLU A 133 -14.95 11.28 -0.12
CA GLU A 133 -15.90 12.22 0.44
C GLU A 133 -17.27 12.12 -0.26
N LEU A 134 -17.29 12.07 -1.57
CA LEU A 134 -18.52 11.98 -2.34
C LEU A 134 -19.27 10.67 -2.09
N MET A 135 -18.55 9.55 -1.91
CA MET A 135 -19.17 8.26 -1.58
C MET A 135 -19.73 8.21 -0.16
N ARG A 136 -19.24 9.03 0.77
CA ARG A 136 -19.79 9.17 2.14
C ARG A 136 -21.03 10.07 2.22
N MET A 137 -21.23 10.95 1.22
CA MET A 137 -22.41 11.84 1.21
C MET A 137 -23.70 11.04 1.24
N ASP A 138 -24.71 11.57 1.97
CA ASP A 138 -26.09 11.05 1.97
C ASP A 138 -26.82 11.54 0.71
N ILE A 139 -26.61 10.81 -0.37
CA ILE A 139 -27.29 11.02 -1.65
C ILE A 139 -28.06 9.77 -2.04
N GLU A 140 -29.14 9.97 -2.81
CA GLU A 140 -30.00 8.88 -3.24
C GLU A 140 -29.18 7.73 -3.89
N PRO A 141 -29.40 6.45 -3.48
CA PRO A 141 -28.55 5.32 -3.90
C PRO A 141 -28.36 5.19 -5.41
N ARG A 142 -29.38 5.48 -6.22
CA ARG A 142 -29.26 5.42 -7.68
C ARG A 142 -28.26 6.43 -8.26
N TYR A 143 -28.17 7.62 -7.67
CA TYR A 143 -27.19 8.62 -8.10
C TYR A 143 -25.78 8.25 -7.61
N LYS A 144 -25.68 7.74 -6.38
CA LYS A 144 -24.41 7.23 -5.85
C LYS A 144 -23.83 6.12 -6.75
N GLU A 145 -24.68 5.16 -7.13
CA GLU A 145 -24.31 4.08 -8.04
C GLU A 145 -23.90 4.58 -9.43
N PHE A 146 -24.62 5.55 -9.99
CA PHE A 146 -24.26 6.18 -11.26
C PHE A 146 -22.89 6.85 -11.20
N VAL A 147 -22.62 7.63 -10.13
CA VAL A 147 -21.33 8.30 -9.94
C VAL A 147 -20.22 7.30 -9.73
N ALA A 148 -20.42 6.25 -8.93
CA ALA A 148 -19.45 5.19 -8.74
C ALA A 148 -19.07 4.49 -10.05
N ASN A 149 -20.05 4.23 -10.93
CA ASN A 149 -19.79 3.67 -12.27
C ASN A 149 -19.01 4.62 -13.18
N LEU A 150 -19.27 5.93 -13.07
CA LEU A 150 -18.49 6.95 -13.79
C LEU A 150 -17.05 6.97 -13.28
N PHE A 151 -16.84 6.88 -11.98
CA PHE A 151 -15.51 6.79 -11.37
C PHE A 151 -14.74 5.53 -11.81
N VAL A 152 -15.40 4.38 -11.89
CA VAL A 152 -14.81 3.18 -12.50
C VAL A 152 -14.30 3.46 -13.91
N THR A 153 -15.09 4.17 -14.71
CA THR A 153 -14.70 4.51 -16.10
C THR A 153 -13.47 5.42 -16.13
N PHE A 154 -13.43 6.42 -15.25
CA PHE A 154 -12.28 7.33 -15.14
C PHE A 154 -11.03 6.62 -14.62
N ALA A 155 -11.15 5.81 -13.56
CA ALA A 155 -10.04 5.02 -13.03
C ALA A 155 -9.42 4.12 -14.11
N VAL A 156 -10.25 3.37 -14.82
CA VAL A 156 -9.81 2.49 -15.91
C VAL A 156 -9.08 3.28 -17.02
N SER A 157 -9.58 4.47 -17.40
CA SER A 157 -8.93 5.32 -18.38
C SER A 157 -7.58 5.85 -17.90
N SER A 158 -7.52 6.32 -16.66
CA SER A 158 -6.33 6.87 -16.01
C SER A 158 -5.23 5.80 -15.89
N ILE A 159 -5.59 4.61 -15.39
CA ILE A 159 -4.64 3.50 -15.22
C ILE A 159 -4.16 2.97 -16.58
N LYS A 160 -5.04 2.89 -17.60
CA LYS A 160 -4.61 2.54 -18.97
C LYS A 160 -3.58 3.53 -19.51
N LYS A 161 -3.74 4.84 -19.23
CA LYS A 161 -2.77 5.87 -19.64
C LYS A 161 -1.44 5.67 -18.90
N LEU A 162 -1.46 5.45 -17.58
CA LEU A 162 -0.28 5.13 -16.78
C LEU A 162 0.48 3.94 -17.39
N VAL A 163 -0.20 2.82 -17.61
CA VAL A 163 0.39 1.60 -18.20
C VAL A 163 0.99 1.86 -19.57
N LYS A 164 0.28 2.59 -20.43
CA LYS A 164 0.76 2.92 -21.78
C LYS A 164 2.06 3.74 -21.76
N GLU A 165 2.12 4.76 -20.91
CA GLU A 165 3.25 5.69 -20.86
C GLU A 165 4.48 5.10 -20.13
N THR A 166 4.25 4.28 -19.12
CA THR A 166 5.33 3.66 -18.33
C THR A 166 5.79 2.33 -18.91
N ARG A 167 4.92 1.62 -19.63
CA ARG A 167 5.09 0.23 -20.09
C ARG A 167 5.27 -0.76 -18.94
N ILE A 168 4.82 -0.41 -17.73
CA ILE A 168 4.79 -1.32 -16.59
C ILE A 168 3.99 -2.58 -16.93
N ASP A 169 4.46 -3.73 -16.48
CA ASP A 169 3.68 -4.95 -16.56
C ASP A 169 2.42 -4.83 -15.68
N LYS A 170 1.26 -4.90 -16.31
CA LYS A 170 -0.02 -4.78 -15.60
C LYS A 170 -0.19 -5.82 -14.51
N SER A 171 0.43 -6.99 -14.64
CA SER A 171 0.34 -8.05 -13.63
C SER A 171 1.08 -7.71 -12.33
N LYS A 172 1.99 -6.74 -12.37
CA LYS A 172 2.66 -6.19 -11.19
C LYS A 172 1.85 -5.10 -10.49
N ILE A 173 0.77 -4.59 -11.07
CA ILE A 173 -0.08 -3.57 -10.44
C ILE A 173 -1.10 -4.26 -9.53
N ALA A 174 -1.16 -3.84 -8.27
CA ALA A 174 -2.20 -4.21 -7.32
C ALA A 174 -3.10 -3.01 -7.04
N ILE A 175 -4.39 -3.16 -7.28
CA ILE A 175 -5.39 -2.15 -6.93
C ILE A 175 -5.83 -2.40 -5.49
N GLU A 176 -5.66 -1.41 -4.65
CA GLU A 176 -5.99 -1.52 -3.23
C GLU A 176 -7.45 -1.21 -2.94
N ASN A 177 -8.02 -1.91 -1.96
CA ASN A 177 -9.30 -1.55 -1.39
C ASN A 177 -9.12 -0.37 -0.43
N ILE A 178 -9.70 0.75 -0.81
CA ILE A 178 -9.64 2.00 -0.06
C ILE A 178 -11.05 2.49 0.28
N ASP A 179 -11.18 3.75 0.64
CA ASP A 179 -12.47 4.43 0.87
C ASP A 179 -13.27 4.60 -0.45
N PHE A 180 -13.59 3.44 -1.03
CA PHE A 180 -14.32 3.30 -2.28
C PHE A 180 -15.05 1.95 -2.28
N PRO A 181 -16.29 1.85 -2.82
CA PRO A 181 -17.04 0.60 -2.76
C PRO A 181 -16.26 -0.57 -3.34
N PHE A 182 -16.05 -1.63 -2.56
CA PHE A 182 -15.19 -2.76 -2.93
C PHE A 182 -15.57 -3.41 -4.27
N GLN A 183 -16.87 -3.56 -4.53
CA GLN A 183 -17.32 -4.10 -5.82
C GLN A 183 -16.83 -3.27 -7.00
N LYS A 184 -16.71 -1.95 -6.85
CA LYS A 184 -16.19 -1.06 -7.90
C LYS A 184 -14.68 -1.22 -8.10
N THR A 185 -13.94 -1.51 -7.03
CA THR A 185 -12.52 -1.90 -7.11
C THR A 185 -12.38 -3.18 -7.94
N LEU A 186 -13.18 -4.20 -7.68
CA LEU A 186 -13.20 -5.43 -8.50
C LEU A 186 -13.61 -5.17 -9.94
N ASP A 187 -14.55 -4.27 -10.19
CA ASP A 187 -14.96 -3.88 -11.55
C ASP A 187 -13.81 -3.21 -12.32
N ILE A 188 -12.98 -2.39 -11.65
CA ILE A 188 -11.78 -1.79 -12.24
C ILE A 188 -10.79 -2.87 -12.64
N ILE A 189 -10.44 -3.80 -11.72
CA ILE A 189 -9.52 -4.92 -11.97
C ILE A 189 -10.01 -5.73 -13.17
N LYS A 190 -11.27 -6.12 -13.17
CA LYS A 190 -11.90 -6.90 -14.25
C LYS A 190 -11.82 -6.20 -15.61
N LYS A 191 -12.07 -4.87 -15.66
CA LYS A 191 -12.04 -4.08 -16.90
C LYS A 191 -10.62 -3.84 -17.42
N LEU A 192 -9.62 -3.79 -16.54
CA LEU A 192 -8.21 -3.60 -16.91
C LEU A 192 -7.57 -4.88 -17.46
N LYS A 193 -7.98 -6.05 -16.99
CA LYS A 193 -7.46 -7.39 -17.38
C LYS A 193 -5.94 -7.48 -17.21
N GLY A 194 -5.50 -7.70 -15.99
CA GLY A 194 -4.08 -7.83 -15.66
C GLY A 194 -3.73 -7.44 -14.25
N PRO A 195 -4.12 -6.24 -13.78
CA PRO A 195 -3.91 -5.88 -12.39
C PRO A 195 -4.53 -6.87 -11.42
N LYS A 196 -3.93 -6.96 -10.26
CA LYS A 196 -4.32 -7.80 -9.13
C LYS A 196 -4.98 -6.94 -8.04
N LEU A 197 -5.33 -7.57 -6.94
CA LEU A 197 -5.85 -6.92 -5.74
C LEU A 197 -4.73 -6.79 -4.70
N CYS A 198 -4.68 -5.64 -4.02
CA CYS A 198 -4.05 -5.49 -2.72
C CYS A 198 -5.15 -5.46 -1.67
N ILE A 199 -5.11 -6.37 -0.69
CA ILE A 199 -6.05 -6.39 0.43
C ILE A 199 -5.45 -5.60 1.57
N ASP A 200 -6.03 -4.42 1.89
CA ASP A 200 -5.79 -3.75 3.16
C ASP A 200 -6.85 -4.18 4.17
N THR A 201 -6.39 -4.78 5.28
CA THR A 201 -7.28 -5.33 6.30
C THR A 201 -7.95 -4.25 7.14
N ALA A 202 -7.27 -3.15 7.44
CA ALA A 202 -7.84 -2.08 8.24
C ALA A 202 -8.92 -1.31 7.48
N HIS A 203 -8.77 -1.12 6.17
CA HIS A 203 -9.79 -0.46 5.34
C HIS A 203 -11.11 -1.25 5.32
N PHE A 204 -11.06 -2.58 5.35
CA PHE A 204 -12.25 -3.40 5.52
C PHE A 204 -12.83 -3.29 6.93
N LEU A 205 -11.97 -3.42 7.96
CA LEU A 205 -12.39 -3.36 9.36
C LEU A 205 -12.95 -1.97 9.74
N GLY A 206 -12.46 -0.92 9.12
CA GLY A 206 -12.95 0.46 9.26
C GLY A 206 -14.22 0.77 8.46
N GLY A 207 -14.67 -0.18 7.61
CA GLY A 207 -15.84 0.02 6.75
C GLY A 207 -15.60 0.97 5.57
N TYR A 208 -14.36 1.31 5.25
CA TYR A 208 -14.01 2.23 4.16
C TYR A 208 -14.43 1.70 2.80
N SER A 209 -14.33 0.41 2.61
CA SER A 209 -14.71 -0.27 1.36
C SER A 209 -16.20 -0.66 1.28
N GLY A 210 -17.00 -0.21 2.24
CA GLY A 210 -18.42 -0.56 2.42
C GLY A 210 -18.62 -1.63 3.49
N ASP A 211 -19.88 -2.01 3.72
CA ASP A 211 -20.25 -3.06 4.69
C ASP A 211 -20.00 -4.44 4.07
N VAL A 212 -18.75 -4.88 4.17
CA VAL A 212 -18.29 -6.17 3.64
C VAL A 212 -17.45 -6.92 4.68
N ASP A 213 -17.60 -8.22 4.76
CA ASP A 213 -16.85 -9.07 5.69
C ASP A 213 -15.47 -9.40 5.14
N LEU A 214 -14.42 -9.02 5.89
CA LEU A 214 -13.01 -9.25 5.50
C LEU A 214 -12.73 -10.74 5.23
N VAL A 215 -13.29 -11.64 6.04
CA VAL A 215 -13.05 -13.09 5.91
C VAL A 215 -13.67 -13.61 4.61
N GLU A 216 -14.94 -13.25 4.36
CA GLU A 216 -15.65 -13.64 3.14
C GLU A 216 -14.97 -13.11 1.88
N ILE A 217 -14.55 -11.83 1.91
CA ILE A 217 -13.85 -11.22 0.78
C ILE A 217 -12.52 -11.93 0.51
N THR A 218 -11.78 -12.26 1.57
CA THR A 218 -10.50 -12.95 1.45
C THR A 218 -10.68 -14.33 0.83
N GLU A 219 -11.61 -15.13 1.34
CA GLU A 219 -11.90 -16.47 0.78
C GLU A 219 -12.22 -16.44 -0.72
N LYS A 220 -12.88 -15.38 -1.19
CA LYS A 220 -13.32 -15.24 -2.58
C LYS A 220 -12.28 -14.65 -3.53
N ASN A 221 -11.26 -13.95 -3.04
CA ASN A 221 -10.41 -13.12 -3.89
C ASN A 221 -8.90 -13.37 -3.74
N LEU A 222 -8.45 -14.37 -2.94
CA LEU A 222 -7.02 -14.65 -2.78
C LEU A 222 -6.33 -15.02 -4.11
N ASP A 223 -7.03 -15.63 -5.04
CA ASP A 223 -6.51 -16.02 -6.36
C ASP A 223 -6.12 -14.82 -7.24
N ILE A 224 -6.75 -13.68 -7.01
CA ILE A 224 -6.43 -12.42 -7.68
C ILE A 224 -5.63 -11.45 -6.82
N THR A 225 -5.31 -11.82 -5.57
CA THR A 225 -4.54 -10.97 -4.63
C THR A 225 -3.05 -11.19 -4.82
N SER A 226 -2.28 -10.10 -4.92
CA SER A 226 -0.82 -10.14 -5.03
C SER A 226 -0.09 -9.59 -3.81
N GLU A 227 -0.74 -8.77 -3.00
CA GLU A 227 -0.19 -8.18 -1.78
C GLU A 227 -1.27 -8.02 -0.71
N ILE A 228 -0.86 -8.03 0.54
CA ILE A 228 -1.74 -7.80 1.69
C ILE A 228 -1.09 -6.73 2.58
N HIS A 229 -1.80 -5.64 2.86
CA HIS A 229 -1.48 -4.71 3.94
C HIS A 229 -2.16 -5.23 5.21
N LEU A 230 -1.33 -5.64 6.17
CA LEU A 230 -1.79 -6.34 7.37
C LEU A 230 -1.72 -5.44 8.58
N GLN A 231 -2.85 -4.92 8.97
CA GLN A 231 -3.00 -4.00 10.09
C GLN A 231 -4.41 -4.07 10.67
N ASP A 232 -4.60 -3.56 11.87
CA ASP A 232 -5.89 -3.51 12.55
C ASP A 232 -6.50 -2.11 12.42
N PHE A 233 -7.79 -2.02 12.71
CA PHE A 233 -8.53 -0.77 12.81
C PHE A 233 -8.92 -0.50 14.25
N ASN A 234 -8.42 0.60 14.83
CA ASN A 234 -8.76 1.04 16.17
C ASN A 234 -9.92 2.05 16.16
N ALA A 235 -11.14 1.56 16.26
CA ALA A 235 -12.34 2.39 16.28
C ALA A 235 -12.35 3.44 17.41
N GLY A 236 -11.71 3.15 18.55
CA GLY A 236 -11.64 4.06 19.69
C GLY A 236 -10.73 5.28 19.44
N GLY A 237 -9.72 5.13 18.58
CA GLY A 237 -8.80 6.20 18.18
C GLY A 237 -9.04 6.73 16.76
N GLY A 238 -9.93 6.09 15.99
CA GLY A 238 -10.15 6.42 14.59
C GLY A 238 -8.94 6.16 13.68
N ALA A 239 -8.03 5.26 14.11
CA ALA A 239 -6.79 4.95 13.41
C ALA A 239 -6.93 3.66 12.60
N ASP A 240 -6.62 3.74 11.32
CA ASP A 240 -6.57 2.60 10.38
C ASP A 240 -5.23 1.86 10.42
N HIS A 241 -4.14 2.50 10.77
CA HIS A 241 -2.83 1.89 10.92
C HIS A 241 -2.56 1.51 12.39
N ALA A 242 -3.12 0.40 12.84
CA ALA A 242 -3.00 -0.07 14.21
C ALA A 242 -2.42 -1.48 14.31
N ALA A 243 -1.68 -1.76 15.39
CA ALA A 243 -1.16 -3.10 15.63
C ALA A 243 -2.28 -4.13 15.77
N LEU A 244 -2.08 -5.34 15.26
CA LEU A 244 -3.06 -6.43 15.33
C LEU A 244 -3.51 -6.71 16.77
N GLY A 245 -4.82 -6.80 16.96
CA GLY A 245 -5.44 -7.05 18.26
C GLY A 245 -5.71 -5.80 19.08
N THR A 246 -5.33 -4.60 18.61
CA THR A 246 -5.65 -3.33 19.29
C THR A 246 -7.09 -2.88 19.02
N GLY A 247 -7.63 -3.22 17.87
CA GLY A 247 -9.01 -2.91 17.46
C GLY A 247 -10.09 -3.80 18.10
N LYS A 248 -9.72 -4.79 18.91
CA LYS A 248 -10.59 -5.77 19.59
C LYS A 248 -11.29 -6.81 18.71
N ASN A 249 -11.39 -6.60 17.41
CA ASN A 249 -12.21 -7.44 16.52
C ASN A 249 -11.44 -7.98 15.30
N PHE A 250 -10.09 -7.96 15.33
CA PHE A 250 -9.34 -8.53 14.21
C PHE A 250 -9.69 -10.02 14.03
N PRO A 251 -10.19 -10.42 12.85
CA PRO A 251 -10.65 -11.81 12.65
C PRO A 251 -9.44 -12.73 12.46
N VAL A 252 -9.06 -13.46 13.51
CA VAL A 252 -7.97 -14.46 13.47
C VAL A 252 -8.17 -15.48 12.33
N LYS A 253 -9.41 -15.73 11.93
CA LYS A 253 -9.74 -16.58 10.78
C LYS A 253 -9.09 -16.11 9.49
N PHE A 254 -8.92 -14.78 9.29
CA PHE A 254 -8.20 -14.22 8.16
C PHE A 254 -6.77 -14.80 8.05
N LEU A 255 -6.02 -14.79 9.16
CA LEU A 255 -4.66 -15.32 9.19
C LEU A 255 -4.60 -16.81 8.84
N LYS A 256 -5.58 -17.58 9.30
CA LYS A 256 -5.69 -19.01 8.98
C LYS A 256 -5.94 -19.24 7.49
N ILE A 257 -6.85 -18.47 6.90
CA ILE A 257 -7.17 -18.55 5.46
C ILE A 257 -5.94 -18.29 4.59
N ILE A 258 -5.21 -17.19 4.84
CA ILE A 258 -4.01 -16.87 4.05
C ILE A 258 -2.90 -17.91 4.24
N HIS A 259 -2.83 -18.53 5.43
CA HIS A 259 -1.89 -19.61 5.71
C HIS A 259 -2.28 -20.92 4.98
N GLU A 260 -3.54 -21.35 5.09
CA GLU A 260 -4.05 -22.56 4.44
C GLU A 260 -4.03 -22.46 2.91
N TYR A 261 -4.27 -21.27 2.36
CA TYR A 261 -4.13 -20.99 0.93
C TYR A 261 -2.67 -21.01 0.47
N ASP A 262 -1.71 -20.95 1.40
CA ASP A 262 -0.27 -20.82 1.12
C ASP A 262 0.04 -19.57 0.31
N PHE A 263 -0.52 -18.42 0.74
CA PHE A 263 -0.35 -17.14 0.06
C PHE A 263 1.14 -16.82 -0.18
N LYS A 264 1.49 -16.49 -1.42
CA LYS A 264 2.89 -16.32 -1.84
C LYS A 264 3.32 -14.86 -1.95
N GLY A 265 2.38 -13.93 -2.02
CA GLY A 265 2.66 -12.50 -2.09
C GLY A 265 3.26 -11.95 -0.79
N PRO A 266 3.77 -10.72 -0.83
CA PRO A 266 4.19 -10.02 0.37
C PRO A 266 2.99 -9.71 1.28
N ILE A 267 3.27 -9.72 2.58
CA ILE A 267 2.37 -9.27 3.64
C ILE A 267 3.06 -8.12 4.33
N VAL A 268 2.60 -6.92 4.10
CA VAL A 268 3.26 -5.67 4.50
C VAL A 268 2.57 -5.07 5.71
N PHE A 269 3.35 -4.64 6.68
CA PHE A 269 2.89 -3.80 7.79
C PHE A 269 3.13 -2.33 7.45
N GLU A 270 2.07 -1.56 7.26
CA GLU A 270 2.14 -0.09 7.18
C GLU A 270 2.06 0.50 8.59
N LEU A 271 3.00 0.11 9.41
CA LEU A 271 3.03 0.35 10.85
C LEU A 271 4.42 0.80 11.28
N THR A 272 4.51 1.45 12.44
CA THR A 272 5.81 1.64 13.09
C THR A 272 6.46 0.29 13.39
N PHE A 273 7.78 0.25 13.53
CA PHE A 273 8.49 -0.99 13.89
C PHE A 273 7.97 -1.60 15.19
N GLN A 274 7.57 -0.76 16.15
CA GLN A 274 7.01 -1.24 17.41
C GLN A 274 5.65 -1.90 17.21
N GLN A 275 4.74 -1.27 16.49
CA GLN A 275 3.41 -1.82 16.19
C GLN A 275 3.50 -3.10 15.35
N ALA A 276 4.42 -3.14 14.38
CA ALA A 276 4.67 -4.34 13.58
C ALA A 276 5.21 -5.50 14.45
N LYS A 277 6.08 -5.22 15.43
CA LYS A 277 6.55 -6.20 16.42
C LYS A 277 5.39 -6.74 17.27
N GLU A 278 4.49 -5.89 17.73
CA GLU A 278 3.27 -6.27 18.45
C GLU A 278 2.36 -7.14 17.59
N SER A 279 2.18 -6.77 16.33
CA SER A 279 1.40 -7.55 15.34
C SER A 279 2.01 -8.94 15.11
N ILE A 280 3.32 -9.05 15.01
CA ILE A 280 4.03 -10.33 14.91
C ILE A 280 3.82 -11.19 16.17
N GLN A 281 3.83 -10.57 17.35
CA GLN A 281 3.53 -11.29 18.58
C GLN A 281 2.07 -11.79 18.63
N PHE A 282 1.13 -10.98 18.15
CA PHE A 282 -0.27 -11.38 17.99
C PHE A 282 -0.39 -12.61 17.09
N ILE A 283 0.27 -12.61 15.92
CA ILE A 283 0.27 -13.76 14.99
C ILE A 283 0.82 -15.01 15.68
N LYS A 284 1.96 -14.91 16.35
CA LYS A 284 2.57 -16.05 17.08
C LYS A 284 1.65 -16.65 18.13
N ASN A 285 0.88 -15.81 18.82
CA ASN A 285 -0.01 -16.25 19.90
C ASN A 285 -1.29 -16.93 19.37
N HIS A 286 -1.77 -16.55 18.17
CA HIS A 286 -3.07 -17.01 17.66
C HIS A 286 -2.97 -18.01 16.50
N VAL A 287 -1.89 -17.96 15.73
CA VAL A 287 -1.64 -18.85 14.57
C VAL A 287 -0.14 -19.20 14.52
N PRO A 288 0.37 -19.98 15.49
CA PRO A 288 1.79 -20.29 15.62
C PRO A 288 2.39 -21.06 14.43
N GLU A 289 1.55 -21.60 13.55
CA GLU A 289 1.95 -22.29 12.32
C GLU A 289 2.50 -21.30 11.28
N ILE A 290 2.14 -20.02 11.34
CA ILE A 290 2.65 -18.99 10.46
C ILE A 290 4.11 -18.67 10.85
N LYS A 291 5.02 -18.90 9.91
CA LYS A 291 6.41 -18.49 10.08
C LYS A 291 6.54 -16.99 9.90
N VAL A 292 6.72 -16.27 10.99
CA VAL A 292 6.94 -14.82 11.00
C VAL A 292 8.42 -14.49 11.18
N PRO A 293 8.87 -13.27 10.81
CA PRO A 293 10.24 -12.83 11.02
C PRO A 293 10.70 -12.95 12.47
N ALA A 294 11.98 -13.27 12.66
CA ALA A 294 12.63 -13.17 13.97
C ALA A 294 13.05 -11.70 14.19
N ILE A 295 12.11 -10.89 14.68
CA ILE A 295 12.37 -9.47 14.90
C ILE A 295 13.42 -9.30 16.00
N LYS A 296 14.48 -8.59 15.67
CA LYS A 296 15.53 -8.17 16.60
C LYS A 296 15.09 -6.91 17.35
N ASN A 297 15.56 -6.76 18.56
CA ASN A 297 15.26 -5.56 19.38
C ASN A 297 16.03 -4.35 18.87
#